data_74809816eea2d2ed924c4169012e73c3
#
_entry.id   74809816eea2d2ed924c4169012e73c3
#
_cell.length_a   1.000
_cell.length_b   1.000
_cell.length_c   1.000
_cell.angle_alpha   90.00
_cell.angle_beta   90.00
_cell.angle_gamma   90.00
#
_symmetry.space_group_name_H-M   'P 1'
#
loop_
_entity.id
_entity.type
_entity.pdbx_description
1 polymer ?
#
loop_
_entity_poly.entity_id
_entity_poly.type
_entity_poly.pdbx_seq_one_letter_code
_entity_poly.pdbx_strand_id
1 'polypeptide(L)'
;MTVNTTLCYIEKNGCYLMLHRTKKQGDYNGGKWIGIGGKFEPGESPEDCAVREISEETGLAVLPQDLEYRGIVTFVDLTGAETQGKKIIPYSEIMHIFRARRFSGEVCGDCDEGELEWVPIPKMTALPHWKGDEIFLDFLSLDKPFFSLKLIYRDGSLIETYLGGRRYEHDWKN
;
A
#
# COMPACT_ATOMS: atom_id res chain seq x y z
N MET A 1 -10.83 12.96 -9.23
CA MET A 1 -11.12 12.87 -7.78
C MET A 1 -9.96 12.12 -7.15
N THR A 2 -9.39 12.63 -6.06
CA THR A 2 -8.32 11.93 -5.33
C THR A 2 -8.96 11.06 -4.26
N VAL A 3 -8.56 9.79 -4.18
CA VAL A 3 -9.03 8.84 -3.18
C VAL A 3 -8.03 8.79 -2.03
N ASN A 4 -8.51 8.75 -0.78
CA ASN A 4 -7.67 8.45 0.38
C ASN A 4 -7.81 6.98 0.74
N THR A 5 -6.68 6.34 1.03
CA THR A 5 -6.60 4.93 1.42
C THR A 5 -5.57 4.72 2.51
N THR A 6 -5.61 3.56 3.13
CA THR A 6 -4.55 3.09 4.02
C THR A 6 -3.90 1.83 3.48
N LEU A 7 -2.63 1.65 3.79
CA LEU A 7 -1.93 0.37 3.71
C LEU A 7 -1.17 0.13 5.01
N CYS A 8 -1.44 -0.96 5.67
CA CYS A 8 -0.74 -1.36 6.88
C CYS A 8 0.07 -2.64 6.64
N TYR A 9 1.33 -2.60 7.02
CA TYR A 9 2.24 -3.73 7.02
C TYR A 9 2.33 -4.29 8.44
N ILE A 10 1.56 -5.36 8.71
CA ILE A 10 1.55 -6.04 10.00
C ILE A 10 2.78 -6.95 10.03
N GLU A 11 3.67 -6.71 10.99
CA GLU A 11 4.97 -7.38 11.07
C GLU A 11 5.00 -8.39 12.23
N LYS A 12 5.43 -9.63 11.92
CA LYS A 12 5.67 -10.69 12.90
C LYS A 12 6.81 -11.57 12.44
N ASN A 13 7.79 -11.79 13.31
CA ASN A 13 8.89 -12.73 13.08
C ASN A 13 9.64 -12.51 11.74
N GLY A 14 9.86 -11.25 11.35
CA GLY A 14 10.54 -10.91 10.08
C GLY A 14 9.70 -11.14 8.83
N CYS A 15 8.38 -11.28 8.97
CA CYS A 15 7.41 -11.39 7.88
C CYS A 15 6.41 -10.23 7.95
N TYR A 16 5.88 -9.83 6.80
CA TYR A 16 4.66 -9.03 6.70
C TYR A 16 3.46 -9.92 6.36
N LEU A 17 2.30 -9.63 6.97
CA LEU A 17 1.03 -10.19 6.51
C LEU A 17 0.63 -9.46 5.24
N MET A 18 0.54 -10.21 4.14
CA MET A 18 0.25 -9.66 2.81
C MET A 18 -1.05 -10.25 2.27
N LEU A 19 -1.75 -9.45 1.49
CA LEU A 19 -2.93 -9.84 0.74
C LEU A 19 -2.56 -10.06 -0.73
N HIS A 20 -2.73 -11.30 -1.22
CA HIS A 20 -2.65 -11.63 -2.64
C HIS A 20 -4.03 -11.42 -3.28
N ARG A 21 -4.17 -10.39 -4.09
CA ARG A 21 -5.44 -9.96 -4.73
C ARG A 21 -5.86 -10.91 -5.85
N THR A 22 -6.62 -11.95 -5.54
CA THR A 22 -6.97 -13.00 -6.52
C THR A 22 -8.46 -13.14 -6.80
N LYS A 23 -9.34 -12.61 -5.94
CA LYS A 23 -10.78 -12.91 -5.98
C LYS A 23 -11.63 -11.89 -6.76
N LYS A 24 -11.17 -10.65 -6.97
CA LYS A 24 -11.95 -9.60 -7.64
C LYS A 24 -11.61 -9.50 -9.13
N GLN A 25 -12.60 -9.77 -10.01
CA GLN A 25 -12.42 -9.52 -11.46
C GLN A 25 -12.36 -8.02 -11.76
N GLY A 26 -11.41 -7.61 -12.62
CA GLY A 26 -11.25 -6.20 -13.00
C GLY A 26 -10.61 -5.34 -11.91
N ASP A 27 -10.04 -5.96 -10.89
CA ASP A 27 -9.30 -5.25 -9.84
C ASP A 27 -8.00 -4.65 -10.41
N TYR A 28 -7.79 -3.35 -10.17
CA TYR A 28 -6.58 -2.62 -10.54
C TYR A 28 -5.31 -3.25 -9.93
N ASN A 29 -5.44 -3.85 -8.75
CA ASN A 29 -4.39 -4.57 -8.03
C ASN A 29 -4.40 -6.09 -8.29
N GLY A 30 -5.21 -6.57 -9.24
CA GLY A 30 -5.37 -7.99 -9.51
C GLY A 30 -4.05 -8.72 -9.72
N GLY A 31 -3.86 -9.84 -9.02
CA GLY A 31 -2.65 -10.67 -9.05
C GLY A 31 -1.46 -10.11 -8.27
N LYS A 32 -1.57 -8.96 -7.62
CA LYS A 32 -0.48 -8.35 -6.83
C LYS A 32 -0.61 -8.68 -5.35
N TRP A 33 0.53 -8.64 -4.69
CA TRP A 33 0.67 -8.71 -3.25
C TRP A 33 0.76 -7.30 -2.68
N ILE A 34 -0.15 -6.95 -1.79
CA ILE A 34 -0.24 -5.62 -1.18
C ILE A 34 -0.33 -5.71 0.34
N GLY A 35 -0.10 -4.61 1.03
CA GLY A 35 -0.40 -4.47 2.46
C GLY A 35 -1.91 -4.54 2.73
N ILE A 36 -2.28 -4.67 3.99
CA ILE A 36 -3.67 -4.68 4.44
C ILE A 36 -4.21 -3.26 4.47
N GLY A 37 -5.39 -3.03 3.89
CA GLY A 37 -5.98 -1.69 3.91
C GLY A 37 -6.96 -1.44 2.77
N GLY A 38 -7.57 -0.27 2.80
CA GLY A 38 -8.59 0.12 1.83
C GLY A 38 -8.93 1.58 1.86
N LYS A 39 -10.10 1.93 1.33
CA LYS A 39 -10.57 3.30 1.18
C LYS A 39 -11.19 3.81 2.48
N PHE A 40 -10.99 5.11 2.74
CA PHE A 40 -11.67 5.77 3.85
C PHE A 40 -13.18 5.74 3.67
N GLU A 41 -13.87 5.51 4.78
CA GLU A 41 -15.28 5.80 4.93
C GLU A 41 -15.51 7.25 5.38
N PRO A 42 -16.72 7.81 5.20
CA PRO A 42 -17.01 9.18 5.63
C PRO A 42 -16.77 9.38 7.14
N GLY A 43 -15.89 10.31 7.47
CA GLY A 43 -15.59 10.69 8.86
C GLY A 43 -14.42 9.96 9.49
N GLU A 44 -13.81 9.00 8.79
CA GLU A 44 -12.63 8.29 9.28
C GLU A 44 -11.36 9.15 9.27
N SER A 45 -10.56 9.02 10.31
CA SER A 45 -9.12 9.35 10.28
C SER A 45 -8.33 8.24 9.58
N PRO A 46 -7.06 8.46 9.22
CA PRO A 46 -6.21 7.40 8.69
C PRO A 46 -6.10 6.19 9.63
N GLU A 47 -6.05 6.44 10.94
CA GLU A 47 -5.97 5.40 11.96
C GLU A 47 -7.29 4.61 12.07
N ASP A 48 -8.44 5.27 12.01
CA ASP A 48 -9.76 4.62 12.05
C ASP A 48 -9.91 3.66 10.87
N CYS A 49 -9.59 4.13 9.67
CA CYS A 49 -9.61 3.33 8.45
C CYS A 49 -8.66 2.13 8.57
N ALA A 50 -7.41 2.34 9.02
CA ALA A 50 -6.45 1.25 9.16
C ALA A 50 -6.91 0.18 10.14
N VAL A 51 -7.44 0.58 11.31
CA VAL A 51 -7.97 -0.37 12.31
C VAL A 51 -9.14 -1.18 11.76
N ARG A 52 -10.10 -0.51 11.10
CA ARG A 52 -11.27 -1.17 10.51
C ARG A 52 -10.86 -2.17 9.43
N GLU A 53 -10.06 -1.74 8.45
CA GLU A 53 -9.61 -2.60 7.34
C GLU A 53 -8.81 -3.81 7.83
N ILE A 54 -7.90 -3.62 8.81
CA ILE A 54 -7.17 -4.73 9.42
C ILE A 54 -8.14 -5.75 10.02
N SER A 55 -9.14 -5.29 10.76
CA SER A 55 -10.13 -6.17 11.39
C SER A 55 -10.96 -6.91 10.35
N GLU A 56 -11.46 -6.21 9.33
CA GLU A 56 -12.33 -6.77 8.29
C GLU A 56 -11.60 -7.75 7.39
N GLU A 57 -10.39 -7.41 6.92
CA GLU A 57 -9.64 -8.25 5.99
C GLU A 57 -8.93 -9.43 6.68
N THR A 58 -8.49 -9.27 7.93
CA THR A 58 -7.60 -10.26 8.57
C THR A 58 -8.16 -10.94 9.80
N GLY A 59 -9.18 -10.37 10.45
CA GLY A 59 -9.65 -10.80 11.77
C GLY A 59 -8.72 -10.43 12.93
N LEU A 60 -7.60 -9.75 12.67
CA LEU A 60 -6.70 -9.26 13.70
C LEU A 60 -7.23 -7.97 14.31
N ALA A 61 -6.88 -7.71 15.57
CA ALA A 61 -7.15 -6.46 16.24
C ALA A 61 -5.85 -5.70 16.53
N VAL A 62 -5.75 -4.49 16.02
CA VAL A 62 -4.66 -3.54 16.28
C VAL A 62 -5.27 -2.33 16.99
N LEU A 63 -4.65 -1.89 18.08
CA LEU A 63 -5.07 -0.67 18.76
C LEU A 63 -4.49 0.56 18.05
N PRO A 64 -5.19 1.72 18.00
CA PRO A 64 -4.69 2.93 17.35
C PRO A 64 -3.29 3.35 17.81
N GLN A 65 -2.98 3.21 19.11
CA GLN A 65 -1.64 3.52 19.66
C GLN A 65 -0.53 2.53 19.25
N ASP A 66 -0.89 1.40 18.65
CA ASP A 66 0.05 0.39 18.15
C ASP A 66 0.30 0.53 16.63
N LEU A 67 -0.39 1.47 15.99
CA LEU A 67 -0.14 1.86 14.61
C LEU A 67 1.04 2.83 14.54
N GLU A 68 2.07 2.47 13.81
CA GLU A 68 3.18 3.34 13.47
C GLU A 68 2.89 4.01 12.13
N TYR A 69 2.53 5.30 12.13
CA TYR A 69 2.32 6.05 10.89
C TYR A 69 3.68 6.36 10.24
N ARG A 70 3.98 5.71 9.13
CA ARG A 70 5.33 5.70 8.54
C ARG A 70 5.51 6.70 7.40
N GLY A 71 4.45 7.00 6.66
CA GLY A 71 4.55 7.93 5.55
C GLY A 71 3.27 8.08 4.75
N ILE A 72 3.35 8.95 3.76
CA ILE A 72 2.28 9.18 2.78
C ILE A 72 2.85 8.90 1.39
N VAL A 73 2.11 8.15 0.58
CA VAL A 73 2.41 7.89 -0.83
C VAL A 73 1.30 8.50 -1.69
N THR A 74 1.65 9.47 -2.52
CA THR A 74 0.76 9.96 -3.57
C THR A 74 0.98 9.14 -4.83
N PHE A 75 0.04 8.26 -5.14
CA PHE A 75 0.03 7.48 -6.37
C PHE A 75 -0.73 8.25 -7.46
N VAL A 76 -0.14 8.36 -8.64
CA VAL A 76 -0.75 9.03 -9.80
C VAL A 76 -0.62 8.10 -11.01
N ASP A 77 -1.74 7.78 -11.64
CA ASP A 77 -1.74 7.05 -12.91
C ASP A 77 -2.16 7.98 -14.05
N LEU A 78 -1.25 8.19 -14.98
CA LEU A 78 -1.45 9.00 -16.17
C LEU A 78 -1.98 8.19 -17.38
N THR A 79 -2.27 6.91 -17.21
CA THR A 79 -2.78 6.05 -18.29
C THR A 79 -4.04 6.65 -18.90
N GLY A 80 -4.03 6.85 -20.22
CA GLY A 80 -5.16 7.47 -20.95
C GLY A 80 -5.32 8.98 -20.75
N ALA A 81 -4.45 9.66 -19.98
CA ALA A 81 -4.58 11.11 -19.70
C ALA A 81 -4.39 12.03 -20.91
N GLU A 82 -3.86 11.51 -22.01
CA GLU A 82 -3.57 12.27 -23.26
C GLU A 82 -4.26 11.64 -24.48
N THR A 83 -5.57 11.46 -24.45
CA THR A 83 -6.30 10.96 -25.64
C THR A 83 -7.13 12.09 -26.25
N GLN A 84 -6.78 12.50 -27.48
CA GLN A 84 -7.59 13.34 -28.40
C GLN A 84 -7.99 14.73 -27.86
N GLY A 85 -7.06 15.50 -27.27
CA GLY A 85 -7.33 16.90 -26.92
C GLY A 85 -8.30 17.11 -25.74
N LYS A 86 -8.78 16.04 -25.09
CA LYS A 86 -9.52 16.12 -23.83
C LYS A 86 -8.56 15.93 -22.67
N LYS A 87 -8.51 16.91 -21.76
CA LYS A 87 -7.79 16.81 -20.50
C LYS A 87 -8.52 15.78 -19.63
N ILE A 88 -8.06 14.53 -19.65
CA ILE A 88 -8.53 13.50 -18.73
C ILE A 88 -7.84 13.74 -17.39
N ILE A 89 -8.64 13.77 -16.31
CA ILE A 89 -8.11 13.87 -14.95
C ILE A 89 -7.46 12.52 -14.63
N PRO A 90 -6.16 12.48 -14.33
CA PRO A 90 -5.49 11.24 -13.97
C PRO A 90 -6.12 10.65 -12.71
N TYR A 91 -6.09 9.32 -12.60
CA TYR A 91 -6.40 8.68 -11.32
C TYR A 91 -5.33 9.07 -10.30
N SER A 92 -5.74 9.44 -9.11
CA SER A 92 -4.80 9.72 -8.02
C SER A 92 -5.33 9.19 -6.69
N GLU A 93 -4.41 8.71 -5.89
CA GLU A 93 -4.66 8.11 -4.59
C GLU A 93 -3.62 8.64 -3.59
N ILE A 94 -4.07 8.94 -2.38
CA ILE A 94 -3.19 9.26 -1.26
C ILE A 94 -3.28 8.08 -0.30
N MET A 95 -2.22 7.28 -0.28
CA MET A 95 -2.07 6.11 0.58
C MET A 95 -1.36 6.50 1.88
N HIS A 96 -2.00 6.26 3.00
CA HIS A 96 -1.44 6.44 4.34
C HIS A 96 -0.79 5.13 4.76
N ILE A 97 0.54 5.14 4.90
CA ILE A 97 1.34 3.93 5.15
C ILE A 97 1.56 3.74 6.64
N PHE A 98 1.11 2.61 7.14
CA PHE A 98 1.28 2.20 8.52
C PHE A 98 2.11 0.92 8.64
N ARG A 99 2.70 0.74 9.82
CA ARG A 99 3.25 -0.53 10.28
C ARG A 99 2.64 -0.86 11.64
N ALA A 100 2.35 -2.13 11.88
CA ALA A 100 1.90 -2.61 13.19
C ALA A 100 2.72 -3.84 13.61
N ARG A 101 3.29 -3.79 14.81
CA ARG A 101 4.06 -4.90 15.40
C ARG A 101 3.37 -5.52 16.61
N ARG A 102 2.32 -4.88 17.11
CA ARG A 102 1.49 -5.38 18.22
C ARG A 102 0.05 -5.52 17.72
N PHE A 103 -0.49 -6.68 17.90
CA PHE A 103 -1.83 -7.04 17.51
C PHE A 103 -2.29 -8.26 18.33
N SER A 104 -3.57 -8.54 18.32
CA SER A 104 -4.17 -9.72 18.93
C SER A 104 -5.10 -10.43 17.94
N GLY A 105 -5.56 -11.63 18.30
CA GLY A 105 -6.39 -12.45 17.43
C GLY A 105 -5.59 -13.40 16.55
N GLU A 106 -6.29 -14.08 15.67
CA GLU A 106 -5.76 -15.01 14.68
C GLU A 106 -6.22 -14.58 13.29
N VAL A 107 -5.36 -14.80 12.30
CA VAL A 107 -5.70 -14.49 10.90
C VAL A 107 -6.88 -15.36 10.49
N CYS A 108 -7.97 -14.74 10.05
CA CYS A 108 -9.11 -15.46 9.49
C CYS A 108 -8.71 -16.12 8.16
N GLY A 109 -9.21 -17.35 7.93
CA GLY A 109 -8.87 -18.11 6.72
C GLY A 109 -9.51 -17.59 5.44
N ASP A 110 -10.50 -16.70 5.52
CA ASP A 110 -11.26 -16.17 4.40
C ASP A 110 -11.16 -14.63 4.35
N CYS A 111 -10.57 -14.13 3.29
CA CYS A 111 -10.64 -12.72 2.90
C CYS A 111 -11.40 -12.62 1.57
N ASP A 112 -12.38 -11.72 1.48
CA ASP A 112 -13.21 -11.56 0.28
C ASP A 112 -12.44 -11.06 -0.95
N GLU A 113 -11.26 -10.48 -0.73
CA GLU A 113 -10.45 -9.86 -1.77
C GLU A 113 -9.31 -10.75 -2.29
N GLY A 114 -8.92 -11.78 -1.53
CA GLY A 114 -7.80 -12.64 -1.91
C GLY A 114 -7.37 -13.62 -0.82
N GLU A 115 -6.10 -13.93 -0.84
CA GLU A 115 -5.45 -14.87 0.08
C GLU A 115 -4.45 -14.12 0.97
N LEU A 116 -4.46 -14.44 2.27
CA LEU A 116 -3.56 -13.85 3.26
C LEU A 116 -2.38 -14.80 3.51
N GLU A 117 -1.17 -14.25 3.48
CA GLU A 117 0.05 -15.01 3.78
C GLU A 117 1.08 -14.15 4.52
N TRP A 118 1.78 -14.80 5.48
CA TRP A 118 2.95 -14.23 6.12
C TRP A 118 4.16 -14.36 5.20
N VAL A 119 4.54 -13.29 4.53
CA VAL A 119 5.63 -13.26 3.56
C VAL A 119 6.91 -12.76 4.23
N PRO A 120 8.03 -13.51 4.18
CA PRO A 120 9.31 -13.03 4.67
C PRO A 120 9.71 -11.70 4.00
N ILE A 121 10.08 -10.69 4.78
CA ILE A 121 10.42 -9.35 4.28
C ILE A 121 11.46 -9.40 3.14
N PRO A 122 12.54 -10.21 3.20
CA PRO A 122 13.50 -10.29 2.10
C PRO A 122 12.95 -10.90 0.80
N LYS A 123 11.79 -11.54 0.84
CA LYS A 123 11.14 -12.15 -0.34
C LYS A 123 10.08 -11.27 -1.00
N MET A 124 9.77 -10.12 -0.40
CA MET A 124 8.70 -9.23 -0.88
C MET A 124 8.88 -8.81 -2.33
N THR A 125 10.09 -8.43 -2.73
CA THR A 125 10.40 -7.96 -4.08
C THR A 125 10.38 -9.06 -5.16
N ALA A 126 10.33 -10.33 -4.75
CA ALA A 126 10.20 -11.46 -5.68
C ALA A 126 8.73 -11.76 -6.05
N LEU A 127 7.78 -11.17 -5.34
CA LEU A 127 6.34 -11.35 -5.59
C LEU A 127 5.82 -10.29 -6.57
N PRO A 128 4.75 -10.57 -7.34
CA PRO A 128 4.09 -9.54 -8.14
C PRO A 128 3.59 -8.38 -7.27
N HIS A 129 4.07 -7.16 -7.52
CA HIS A 129 3.72 -5.94 -6.80
C HIS A 129 3.86 -4.71 -7.71
N TRP A 130 3.47 -3.54 -7.26
CA TRP A 130 3.78 -2.30 -7.96
C TRP A 130 5.26 -1.93 -7.77
N LYS A 131 5.96 -1.57 -8.85
CA LYS A 131 7.42 -1.30 -8.78
C LYS A 131 7.77 -0.23 -7.73
N GLY A 132 6.94 0.78 -7.57
CA GLY A 132 7.16 1.83 -6.57
C GLY A 132 7.02 1.38 -5.12
N ASP A 133 6.37 0.24 -4.86
CA ASP A 133 6.22 -0.29 -3.50
C ASP A 133 7.57 -0.68 -2.91
N GLU A 134 8.52 -1.10 -3.74
CA GLU A 134 9.88 -1.41 -3.30
C GLU A 134 10.54 -0.25 -2.54
N ILE A 135 10.23 1.00 -2.94
CA ILE A 135 10.81 2.19 -2.33
C ILE A 135 10.36 2.33 -0.88
N PHE A 136 9.06 2.31 -0.63
CA PHE A 136 8.58 2.48 0.75
C PHE A 136 8.72 1.20 1.59
N LEU A 137 8.74 0.01 0.98
CA LEU A 137 9.11 -1.23 1.67
C LEU A 137 10.55 -1.19 2.17
N ASP A 138 11.47 -0.66 1.37
CA ASP A 138 12.86 -0.42 1.82
C ASP A 138 12.89 0.61 2.96
N PHE A 139 12.08 1.69 2.89
CA PHE A 139 12.00 2.67 3.97
C PHE A 139 11.46 2.07 5.26
N LEU A 140 10.48 1.17 5.18
CA LEU A 140 9.97 0.44 6.34
C LEU A 140 11.03 -0.49 6.93
N SER A 141 11.71 -1.28 6.08
CA SER A 141 12.72 -2.26 6.52
C SER A 141 13.95 -1.60 7.14
N LEU A 142 14.34 -0.42 6.65
CA LEU A 142 15.47 0.37 7.16
C LEU A 142 15.08 1.34 8.27
N ASP A 143 13.83 1.30 8.71
CA ASP A 143 13.29 2.16 9.78
C ASP A 143 13.51 3.66 9.52
N LYS A 144 13.39 4.07 8.25
CA LYS A 144 13.54 5.46 7.84
C LYS A 144 12.52 6.36 8.56
N PRO A 145 12.82 7.66 8.76
CA PRO A 145 11.85 8.62 9.27
C PRO A 145 10.60 8.69 8.40
N PHE A 146 9.55 9.37 8.91
CA PHE A 146 8.33 9.65 8.15
C PHE A 146 8.66 10.23 6.77
N PHE A 147 8.03 9.69 5.73
CA PHE A 147 8.29 10.08 4.35
C PHE A 147 7.04 10.59 3.63
N SER A 148 7.24 11.49 2.68
CA SER A 148 6.26 11.88 1.67
C SER A 148 6.81 11.49 0.31
N LEU A 149 6.23 10.43 -0.27
CA LEU A 149 6.64 9.85 -1.55
C LEU A 149 5.56 10.11 -2.60
N LYS A 150 5.94 10.45 -3.82
CA LYS A 150 5.04 10.50 -4.96
C LYS A 150 5.52 9.57 -6.05
N LEU A 151 4.63 8.74 -6.55
CA LEU A 151 4.86 7.75 -7.58
C LEU A 151 3.97 8.08 -8.79
N ILE A 152 4.56 8.23 -9.96
CA ILE A 152 3.83 8.51 -11.19
C ILE A 152 3.98 7.32 -12.12
N TYR A 153 2.85 6.78 -12.53
CA TYR A 153 2.73 5.65 -13.44
C TYR A 153 2.11 6.05 -14.77
N ARG A 154 2.45 5.31 -15.81
CA ARG A 154 1.79 5.33 -17.11
C ARG A 154 1.83 3.92 -17.69
N ASP A 155 0.66 3.41 -18.11
CA ASP A 155 0.51 2.06 -18.67
C ASP A 155 1.16 0.96 -17.81
N GLY A 156 0.93 1.05 -16.48
CA GLY A 156 1.47 0.10 -15.50
C GLY A 156 2.95 0.27 -15.16
N SER A 157 3.67 1.18 -15.83
CA SER A 157 5.09 1.43 -15.61
C SER A 157 5.33 2.64 -14.71
N LEU A 158 6.21 2.51 -13.73
CA LEU A 158 6.67 3.63 -12.90
C LEU A 158 7.58 4.53 -13.75
N ILE A 159 7.18 5.79 -13.95
CA ILE A 159 7.92 6.73 -14.82
C ILE A 159 8.66 7.82 -14.05
N GLU A 160 8.14 8.23 -12.89
CA GLU A 160 8.79 9.26 -12.07
C GLU A 160 8.54 9.00 -10.59
N THR A 161 9.50 9.36 -9.75
CA THR A 161 9.42 9.31 -8.30
C THR A 161 9.91 10.61 -7.67
N TYR A 162 9.24 11.02 -6.58
CA TYR A 162 9.59 12.21 -5.81
C TYR A 162 9.54 11.91 -4.32
N LEU A 163 10.55 12.34 -3.58
CA LEU A 163 10.62 12.24 -2.12
C LEU A 163 10.73 13.64 -1.52
N GLY A 164 9.79 14.01 -0.62
CA GLY A 164 9.76 15.35 -0.04
C GLY A 164 9.67 16.47 -1.08
N GLY A 165 8.96 16.23 -2.20
CA GLY A 165 8.79 17.18 -3.30
C GLY A 165 9.97 17.30 -4.26
N ARG A 166 11.06 16.54 -4.05
CA ARG A 166 12.24 16.53 -4.92
C ARG A 166 12.29 15.24 -5.72
N ARG A 167 12.72 15.32 -6.99
CA ARG A 167 12.93 14.11 -7.81
C ARG A 167 13.84 13.15 -7.06
N TYR A 168 13.45 11.88 -7.04
CA TYR A 168 14.13 10.83 -6.30
C TYR A 168 14.46 9.66 -7.23
N GLU A 169 15.70 9.18 -7.17
CA GLU A 169 16.13 7.98 -7.87
C GLU A 169 16.40 6.91 -6.82
N HIS A 170 15.66 5.81 -6.92
CA HIS A 170 15.83 4.69 -6.02
C HIS A 170 16.97 3.78 -6.50
N ASP A 171 17.78 3.31 -5.56
CA ASP A 171 18.81 2.31 -5.83
C ASP A 171 18.16 0.92 -5.91
N TRP A 172 17.77 0.54 -7.12
CA TRP A 172 17.11 -0.74 -7.36
C TRP A 172 18.08 -1.88 -7.11
N LYS A 173 17.82 -2.68 -6.08
CA LYS A 173 18.60 -3.90 -5.85
C LYS A 173 18.33 -4.87 -6.99
N ASN A 174 19.38 -5.22 -7.71
CA ASN A 174 19.37 -6.25 -8.77
C ASN A 174 19.17 -7.65 -8.18
#